data_13736118e6123b6fb5339a9d8f14283e
#
_entry.id   13736118e6123b6fb5339a9d8f14283e
#
_cell.length_a   1.000
_cell.length_b   1.000
_cell.length_c   1.000
_cell.angle_alpha   90.00
_cell.angle_beta   90.00
_cell.angle_gamma   90.00
#
_symmetry.space_group_name_H-M   'P 1'
#
loop_
_entity.id
_entity.type
_entity.pdbx_description
1 polymer ?
#
loop_
_entity_poly.entity_id
_entity_poly.type
_entity_poly.pdbx_seq_one_letter_code
_entity_poly.pdbx_strand_id
1 'polypeptide(L)'
;MALIVQKFGGSSVKDRDRIFNVARIVANTHNAGNDVVVVVSAQGDTTDDLIAKAGEITHNPSAREMDMLLATGEQISISLLAMALNELGCHAISLTGWQAGFRTDRAYTKARISRLETERISSELERNRVVVVAGFQGLNKLDDITTLGRGGSDTSAVAIAAALHADRCQIFTDVEGVYTADPRKVRNTRKLDEITFDEMLELASLGAQVLNNRSVELAKKYNVELEVLSSLNPVPGTVVKEVTKDMEGMLIKGVAKDTDVAVITILNVPDEPGMSFKIFGLLAQKNINVDIILQSTGRDGKKDISFTCAEGEAEVAMRVLKDSAHFSNVSVDTTCAKVSIVGAGMQSHSGVASKMFEALSNNNINIKMISTSEIKISCIIDRADADKAVSAIHDMLFD
;
A
#
# COMPACT_ATOMS: atom_id res chain seq x y z
N MET A 1 22.94 -9.77 19.38
CA MET A 1 22.55 -8.37 19.13
C MET A 1 21.92 -8.38 17.75
N ALA A 2 20.63 -8.11 17.66
CA ALA A 2 19.93 -8.08 16.39
C ALA A 2 19.71 -6.61 15.97
N LEU A 3 19.69 -6.34 14.66
CA LEU A 3 19.30 -5.05 14.12
C LEU A 3 17.81 -5.07 13.78
N ILE A 4 17.05 -4.19 14.41
CA ILE A 4 15.60 -4.09 14.25
C ILE A 4 15.24 -2.72 13.68
N VAL A 5 14.53 -2.71 12.56
CA VAL A 5 13.93 -1.49 12.00
C VAL A 5 12.48 -1.44 12.43
N GLN A 6 12.06 -0.36 13.08
CA GLN A 6 10.69 -0.15 13.55
C GLN A 6 10.08 1.07 12.85
N LYS A 7 8.91 0.93 12.24
CA LYS A 7 8.20 2.06 11.63
C LYS A 7 6.92 2.34 12.39
N PHE A 8 6.66 3.61 12.67
CA PHE A 8 5.42 4.08 13.30
C PHE A 8 4.69 5.08 12.41
N GLY A 9 3.39 4.84 12.18
CA GLY A 9 2.51 5.72 11.42
C GLY A 9 2.14 6.99 12.18
N GLY A 10 1.53 7.97 11.49
CA GLY A 10 1.15 9.26 12.05
C GLY A 10 0.20 9.15 13.26
N SER A 11 -0.75 8.23 13.24
CA SER A 11 -1.65 7.94 14.36
C SER A 11 -0.93 7.47 15.62
N SER A 12 0.24 6.80 15.46
CA SER A 12 1.06 6.32 16.57
C SER A 12 1.88 7.41 17.26
N VAL A 13 2.07 8.56 16.61
CA VAL A 13 2.88 9.70 17.12
C VAL A 13 2.09 11.00 17.20
N LYS A 14 0.76 10.96 17.11
CA LYS A 14 -0.11 12.13 16.94
C LYS A 14 -0.09 13.12 18.10
N ASP A 15 0.19 12.67 19.31
CA ASP A 15 0.18 13.46 20.53
C ASP A 15 1.26 13.00 21.52
N ARG A 16 1.43 13.76 22.62
CA ARG A 16 2.41 13.47 23.67
C ARG A 16 2.34 12.03 24.19
N ASP A 17 1.14 11.55 24.50
CA ASP A 17 0.97 10.23 25.14
C ASP A 17 1.32 9.11 24.17
N ARG A 18 0.99 9.28 22.91
CA ARG A 18 1.38 8.38 21.81
C ARG A 18 2.88 8.37 21.59
N ILE A 19 3.52 9.54 21.57
CA ILE A 19 4.99 9.65 21.43
C ILE A 19 5.68 8.90 22.58
N PHE A 20 5.25 9.08 23.83
CA PHE A 20 5.82 8.34 24.96
C PHE A 20 5.52 6.84 24.91
N ASN A 21 4.36 6.42 24.36
CA ASN A 21 4.07 5.02 24.13
C ASN A 21 5.08 4.42 23.12
N VAL A 22 5.28 5.08 21.98
CA VAL A 22 6.28 4.66 20.98
C VAL A 22 7.69 4.65 21.59
N ALA A 23 8.05 5.69 22.33
CA ALA A 23 9.36 5.78 22.99
C ALA A 23 9.61 4.59 23.94
N ARG A 24 8.57 4.13 24.69
CA ARG A 24 8.69 2.93 25.55
C ARG A 24 8.86 1.65 24.74
N ILE A 25 8.13 1.48 23.64
CA ILE A 25 8.27 0.30 22.74
C ILE A 25 9.71 0.23 22.22
N VAL A 26 10.22 1.35 21.70
CA VAL A 26 11.57 1.47 21.16
C VAL A 26 12.62 1.22 22.24
N ALA A 27 12.50 1.87 23.41
CA ALA A 27 13.43 1.73 24.51
C ALA A 27 13.47 0.27 25.02
N ASN A 28 12.32 -0.40 25.13
CA ASN A 28 12.26 -1.81 25.52
C ASN A 28 13.00 -2.70 24.50
N THR A 29 12.86 -2.44 23.21
CA THR A 29 13.57 -3.18 22.16
C THR A 29 15.08 -2.96 22.24
N HIS A 30 15.52 -1.72 22.44
CA HIS A 30 16.93 -1.37 22.59
C HIS A 30 17.53 -1.95 23.88
N ASN A 31 16.83 -1.82 25.02
CA ASN A 31 17.27 -2.33 26.32
C ASN A 31 17.33 -3.87 26.36
N ALA A 32 16.63 -4.56 25.46
CA ALA A 32 16.78 -6.01 25.27
C ALA A 32 18.09 -6.39 24.55
N GLY A 33 18.98 -5.41 24.25
CA GLY A 33 20.29 -5.62 23.63
C GLY A 33 20.28 -5.60 22.12
N ASN A 34 19.32 -4.91 21.50
CA ASN A 34 19.23 -4.79 20.04
C ASN A 34 19.66 -3.41 19.56
N ASP A 35 20.21 -3.34 18.36
CA ASP A 35 20.32 -2.10 17.60
C ASP A 35 18.98 -1.71 17.02
N VAL A 36 18.59 -0.44 17.12
CA VAL A 36 17.26 -0.01 16.70
C VAL A 36 17.34 1.22 15.80
N VAL A 37 16.74 1.10 14.60
CA VAL A 37 16.43 2.23 13.74
C VAL A 37 14.93 2.42 13.72
N VAL A 38 14.47 3.64 13.99
CA VAL A 38 13.04 3.98 14.03
C VAL A 38 12.71 4.91 12.88
N VAL A 39 11.70 4.56 12.10
CA VAL A 39 11.18 5.44 11.03
C VAL A 39 9.80 5.94 11.43
N VAL A 40 9.58 7.24 11.37
CA VAL A 40 8.28 7.84 11.72
C VAL A 40 7.69 8.67 10.59
N SER A 41 6.36 8.68 10.54
CA SER A 41 5.58 9.59 9.69
C SER A 41 5.33 10.92 10.40
N ALA A 42 4.80 11.90 9.68
CA ALA A 42 4.25 13.12 10.28
C ALA A 42 3.15 12.81 11.30
N GLN A 43 2.93 13.66 12.29
CA GLN A 43 1.96 13.47 13.37
C GLN A 43 0.52 13.55 12.85
N GLY A 44 -0.32 12.55 13.15
CA GLY A 44 -1.76 12.59 12.85
C GLY A 44 -2.05 13.02 11.42
N ASP A 45 -2.81 14.10 11.28
CA ASP A 45 -3.28 14.66 10.01
C ASP A 45 -2.38 15.81 9.48
N THR A 46 -1.17 16.00 10.05
CA THR A 46 -0.27 17.11 9.69
C THR A 46 0.00 17.23 8.19
N THR A 47 0.12 16.09 7.48
CA THR A 47 0.36 16.12 6.03
C THR A 47 -0.84 16.72 5.29
N ASP A 48 -2.06 16.35 5.65
CA ASP A 48 -3.29 16.88 5.06
C ASP A 48 -3.49 18.36 5.41
N ASP A 49 -3.16 18.77 6.64
CA ASP A 49 -3.17 20.17 7.08
C ASP A 49 -2.18 21.03 6.27
N LEU A 50 -0.99 20.50 5.97
CA LEU A 50 0.00 21.19 5.15
C LEU A 50 -0.46 21.33 3.69
N ILE A 51 -1.11 20.30 3.15
CA ILE A 51 -1.74 20.35 1.82
C ILE A 51 -2.86 21.41 1.79
N ALA A 52 -3.71 21.43 2.80
CA ALA A 52 -4.77 22.43 2.92
C ALA A 52 -4.20 23.85 2.97
N LYS A 53 -3.16 24.10 3.78
CA LYS A 53 -2.46 25.41 3.86
C LYS A 53 -1.87 25.83 2.50
N ALA A 54 -1.29 24.90 1.74
CA ALA A 54 -0.81 25.22 0.40
C ALA A 54 -1.95 25.61 -0.53
N GLY A 55 -3.10 24.95 -0.41
CA GLY A 55 -4.33 25.24 -1.16
C GLY A 55 -4.91 26.63 -0.88
N GLU A 56 -4.73 27.17 0.33
CA GLU A 56 -5.11 28.54 0.70
C GLU A 56 -4.26 29.61 -0.03
N ILE A 57 -3.03 29.25 -0.41
CA ILE A 57 -2.11 30.16 -1.11
C ILE A 57 -2.29 30.07 -2.62
N THR A 58 -2.45 28.86 -3.16
CA THR A 58 -2.57 28.65 -4.60
C THR A 58 -3.29 27.34 -4.92
N HIS A 59 -4.15 27.38 -5.96
CA HIS A 59 -4.81 26.18 -6.48
C HIS A 59 -3.88 25.27 -7.31
N ASN A 60 -2.69 25.73 -7.66
CA ASN A 60 -1.72 24.96 -8.43
C ASN A 60 -0.31 25.11 -7.86
N PRO A 61 -0.04 24.57 -6.67
CA PRO A 61 1.28 24.62 -6.05
C PRO A 61 2.29 23.84 -6.89
N SER A 62 3.52 24.37 -7.01
CA SER A 62 4.57 23.60 -7.67
C SER A 62 4.92 22.36 -6.85
N ALA A 63 5.12 21.24 -7.54
CA ALA A 63 5.42 19.95 -6.89
C ALA A 63 6.71 20.02 -6.03
N ARG A 64 7.71 20.81 -6.46
CA ARG A 64 8.95 21.03 -5.71
C ARG A 64 8.70 21.71 -4.36
N GLU A 65 7.86 22.77 -4.32
CA GLU A 65 7.55 23.48 -3.09
C GLU A 65 6.60 22.68 -2.18
N MET A 66 5.75 21.84 -2.77
CA MET A 66 4.96 20.88 -2.00
C MET A 66 5.87 19.90 -1.25
N ASP A 67 6.87 19.33 -1.89
CA ASP A 67 7.80 18.40 -1.25
C ASP A 67 8.58 19.08 -0.13
N MET A 68 9.04 20.32 -0.34
CA MET A 68 9.69 21.13 0.69
C MET A 68 8.78 21.33 1.90
N LEU A 69 7.52 21.68 1.67
CA LEU A 69 6.53 21.90 2.73
C LEU A 69 6.20 20.60 3.48
N LEU A 70 5.85 19.56 2.76
CA LEU A 70 5.41 18.30 3.35
C LEU A 70 6.51 17.63 4.20
N ALA A 71 7.77 17.72 3.78
CA ALA A 71 8.90 17.16 4.51
C ALA A 71 9.09 17.74 5.92
N THR A 72 8.47 18.87 6.25
CA THR A 72 8.55 19.47 7.60
C THR A 72 7.80 18.66 8.66
N GLY A 73 6.76 17.92 8.28
CA GLY A 73 5.94 17.13 9.19
C GLY A 73 6.74 16.05 9.92
N GLU A 74 7.51 15.27 9.18
CA GLU A 74 8.34 14.20 9.76
C GLU A 74 9.48 14.76 10.60
N GLN A 75 9.99 15.97 10.30
CA GLN A 75 11.04 16.62 11.10
C GLN A 75 10.54 16.94 12.51
N ILE A 76 9.28 17.34 12.67
CA ILE A 76 8.64 17.51 13.98
C ILE A 76 8.60 16.16 14.71
N SER A 77 8.11 15.13 14.07
CA SER A 77 7.95 13.80 14.68
C SER A 77 9.27 13.21 15.17
N ILE A 78 10.34 13.24 14.35
CA ILE A 78 11.65 12.68 14.74
C ILE A 78 12.25 13.41 15.92
N SER A 79 12.12 14.74 15.94
CA SER A 79 12.68 15.56 17.00
C SER A 79 12.00 15.29 18.34
N LEU A 80 10.67 15.25 18.36
CA LEU A 80 9.90 14.98 19.56
C LEU A 80 10.09 13.55 20.07
N LEU A 81 10.18 12.56 19.19
CA LEU A 81 10.42 11.18 19.59
C LEU A 81 11.84 10.99 20.13
N ALA A 82 12.86 11.62 19.53
CA ALA A 82 14.23 11.57 20.04
C ALA A 82 14.33 12.24 21.42
N MET A 83 13.64 13.34 21.66
CA MET A 83 13.56 13.98 22.98
C MET A 83 12.90 13.04 24.01
N ALA A 84 11.79 12.37 23.64
CA ALA A 84 11.10 11.45 24.54
C ALA A 84 11.96 10.22 24.88
N LEU A 85 12.72 9.68 23.92
CA LEU A 85 13.66 8.57 24.15
C LEU A 85 14.78 8.99 25.11
N ASN A 86 15.38 10.16 24.89
CA ASN A 86 16.42 10.69 25.78
C ASN A 86 15.89 10.94 27.20
N GLU A 87 14.65 11.41 27.35
CA GLU A 87 13.99 11.57 28.66
C GLU A 87 13.81 10.22 29.39
N LEU A 88 13.60 9.14 28.64
CA LEU A 88 13.54 7.77 29.18
C LEU A 88 14.93 7.15 29.43
N GLY A 89 16.02 7.91 29.26
CA GLY A 89 17.38 7.42 29.42
C GLY A 89 17.91 6.57 28.25
N CYS A 90 17.17 6.53 27.15
CA CYS A 90 17.56 5.83 25.93
C CYS A 90 18.19 6.82 24.94
N HIS A 91 19.53 6.76 24.80
CA HIS A 91 20.25 7.70 23.93
C HIS A 91 19.78 7.59 22.47
N ALA A 92 19.21 8.66 21.94
CA ALA A 92 18.67 8.71 20.60
C ALA A 92 19.14 9.93 19.82
N ILE A 93 19.21 9.78 18.50
CA ILE A 93 19.49 10.86 17.57
C ILE A 93 18.43 10.86 16.46
N SER A 94 17.95 12.06 16.10
CA SER A 94 17.05 12.25 14.96
C SER A 94 17.81 12.59 13.69
N LEU A 95 17.45 11.97 12.58
CA LEU A 95 18.00 12.22 11.25
C LEU A 95 16.88 12.49 10.25
N THR A 96 17.00 13.55 9.48
CA THR A 96 16.15 13.76 8.30
C THR A 96 16.43 12.66 7.25
N GLY A 97 15.54 12.49 6.27
CA GLY A 97 15.76 11.48 5.22
C GLY A 97 17.10 11.65 4.51
N TRP A 98 17.50 12.88 4.22
CA TRP A 98 18.80 13.15 3.57
C TRP A 98 19.99 12.97 4.50
N GLN A 99 19.87 13.24 5.80
CA GLN A 99 20.93 12.93 6.79
C GLN A 99 21.08 11.42 6.98
N ALA A 100 20.00 10.67 6.81
CA ALA A 100 19.99 9.22 6.81
C ALA A 100 20.48 8.61 5.47
N GLY A 101 20.76 9.47 4.47
CA GLY A 101 21.36 9.07 3.19
C GLY A 101 20.39 8.71 2.07
N PHE A 102 19.11 9.06 2.16
CA PHE A 102 18.14 8.80 1.10
C PHE A 102 18.39 9.67 -0.13
N ARG A 103 18.76 9.03 -1.24
CA ARG A 103 18.87 9.63 -2.58
C ARG A 103 17.72 9.16 -3.47
N THR A 104 17.13 10.10 -4.21
CA THR A 104 15.94 9.87 -5.02
C THR A 104 16.13 10.29 -6.48
N ASP A 105 15.18 9.96 -7.32
CA ASP A 105 15.02 10.55 -8.65
C ASP A 105 14.40 11.97 -8.56
N ARG A 106 14.05 12.57 -9.71
CA ARG A 106 13.50 13.93 -9.81
C ARG A 106 11.96 13.98 -9.86
N ALA A 107 11.29 12.88 -9.59
CA ALA A 107 9.83 12.84 -9.63
C ALA A 107 9.25 13.39 -8.32
N TYR A 108 9.13 14.72 -8.21
CA TYR A 108 8.52 15.34 -7.04
C TYR A 108 7.17 14.73 -6.69
N THR A 109 6.82 14.66 -5.42
CA THR A 109 5.62 14.09 -4.80
C THR A 109 5.46 12.56 -4.93
N LYS A 110 6.23 11.92 -5.81
CA LYS A 110 6.20 10.47 -6.08
C LYS A 110 7.62 9.92 -6.36
N ALA A 111 8.63 10.50 -5.72
CA ALA A 111 10.02 10.12 -5.93
C ALA A 111 10.30 8.65 -5.65
N ARG A 112 11.26 8.09 -6.38
CA ARG A 112 11.76 6.74 -6.15
C ARG A 112 13.14 6.79 -5.52
N ILE A 113 13.37 5.93 -4.53
CA ILE A 113 14.69 5.78 -3.91
C ILE A 113 15.63 5.20 -4.96
N SER A 114 16.67 5.95 -5.30
CA SER A 114 17.70 5.53 -6.25
C SER A 114 18.89 4.89 -5.53
N ARG A 115 19.20 5.35 -4.31
CA ARG A 115 20.29 4.87 -3.46
C ARG A 115 20.02 5.24 -2.00
N LEU A 116 20.54 4.44 -1.08
CA LEU A 116 20.59 4.72 0.35
C LEU A 116 22.05 4.61 0.83
N GLU A 117 22.59 5.69 1.39
CA GLU A 117 23.92 5.79 1.95
C GLU A 117 23.82 5.60 3.47
N THR A 118 24.21 4.42 3.97
CA THR A 118 23.90 4.00 5.36
C THR A 118 24.97 4.39 6.38
N GLU A 119 26.09 4.98 5.95
CA GLU A 119 27.27 5.24 6.78
C GLU A 119 26.94 6.07 8.03
N ARG A 120 26.04 7.05 7.89
CA ARG A 120 25.63 7.86 9.04
C ARG A 120 24.80 7.06 10.04
N ILE A 121 23.87 6.24 9.57
CA ILE A 121 23.06 5.38 10.45
C ILE A 121 23.97 4.41 11.19
N SER A 122 24.85 3.69 10.47
CA SER A 122 25.78 2.71 11.05
C SER A 122 26.69 3.36 12.11
N SER A 123 27.25 4.53 11.82
CA SER A 123 28.10 5.24 12.79
C SER A 123 27.37 5.63 14.08
N GLU A 124 26.08 5.93 14.03
CA GLU A 124 25.30 6.24 15.24
C GLU A 124 24.91 4.97 16.02
N LEU A 125 24.63 3.86 15.32
CA LEU A 125 24.40 2.55 15.94
C LEU A 125 25.65 2.05 16.66
N GLU A 126 26.84 2.18 16.06
CA GLU A 126 28.14 1.86 16.70
C GLU A 126 28.39 2.63 18.02
N ARG A 127 27.75 3.80 18.17
CA ARG A 127 27.77 4.58 19.40
C ARG A 127 26.68 4.20 20.39
N ASN A 128 26.03 3.06 20.16
CA ASN A 128 24.90 2.55 20.96
C ASN A 128 23.74 3.55 21.09
N ARG A 129 23.39 4.22 19.96
CA ARG A 129 22.28 5.16 19.89
C ARG A 129 21.13 4.58 19.10
N VAL A 130 19.91 4.84 19.54
CA VAL A 130 18.71 4.66 18.72
C VAL A 130 18.70 5.73 17.63
N VAL A 131 18.57 5.34 16.37
CA VAL A 131 18.52 6.27 15.23
C VAL A 131 17.06 6.48 14.81
N VAL A 132 16.55 7.70 14.98
CA VAL A 132 15.18 8.07 14.59
C VAL A 132 15.21 8.81 13.27
N VAL A 133 14.63 8.21 12.23
CA VAL A 133 14.69 8.69 10.85
C VAL A 133 13.35 9.24 10.41
N ALA A 134 13.36 10.40 9.79
CA ALA A 134 12.21 10.94 9.08
C ALA A 134 11.92 10.09 7.85
N GLY A 135 10.79 9.38 7.84
CA GLY A 135 10.32 8.66 6.68
C GLY A 135 9.88 9.57 5.55
N PHE A 136 9.42 9.02 4.42
CA PHE A 136 8.76 9.72 3.33
C PHE A 136 9.65 10.65 2.50
N GLN A 137 10.82 11.07 2.92
CA GLN A 137 11.62 12.14 2.33
C GLN A 137 13.04 11.71 1.89
N GLY A 138 13.61 12.41 0.91
CA GLY A 138 14.98 12.24 0.45
C GLY A 138 15.47 13.45 -0.35
N LEU A 139 16.64 13.34 -0.95
CA LEU A 139 17.22 14.36 -1.85
C LEU A 139 17.42 13.81 -3.25
N ASN A 140 17.09 14.59 -4.25
CA ASN A 140 17.44 14.31 -5.64
C ASN A 140 18.87 14.78 -5.98
N LYS A 141 19.27 14.63 -7.24
CA LYS A 141 20.61 15.02 -7.72
C LYS A 141 20.88 16.55 -7.74
N LEU A 142 19.86 17.36 -7.53
CA LEU A 142 19.97 18.82 -7.44
C LEU A 142 19.98 19.29 -5.98
N ASP A 143 20.06 18.36 -5.03
CA ASP A 143 19.89 18.59 -3.59
C ASP A 143 18.53 19.21 -3.22
N ASP A 144 17.52 19.05 -4.09
CA ASP A 144 16.16 19.37 -3.73
C ASP A 144 15.55 18.26 -2.90
N ILE A 145 14.76 18.65 -1.89
CA ILE A 145 13.94 17.73 -1.12
C ILE A 145 12.86 17.14 -2.02
N THR A 146 12.66 15.84 -1.91
CA THR A 146 11.62 15.08 -2.60
C THR A 146 10.86 14.22 -1.61
N THR A 147 9.59 13.95 -1.90
CA THR A 147 8.76 13.03 -1.12
C THR A 147 8.41 11.78 -1.93
N LEU A 148 8.27 10.66 -1.20
CA LEU A 148 8.07 9.34 -1.80
C LEU A 148 6.60 9.04 -2.15
N GLY A 149 5.67 9.94 -1.80
CA GLY A 149 4.24 9.74 -1.95
C GLY A 149 3.62 8.87 -0.85
N ARG A 150 2.35 8.51 -1.00
CA ARG A 150 1.60 7.72 0.01
C ARG A 150 2.34 6.43 0.37
N GLY A 151 2.37 6.10 1.66
CA GLY A 151 3.12 4.95 2.20
C GLY A 151 4.64 5.10 2.12
N GLY A 152 5.14 6.32 1.88
CA GLY A 152 6.58 6.59 1.77
C GLY A 152 7.37 6.23 3.02
N SER A 153 6.80 6.37 4.21
CA SER A 153 7.49 5.99 5.47
C SER A 153 7.67 4.47 5.60
N ASP A 154 6.68 3.66 5.15
CA ASP A 154 6.82 2.20 5.09
C ASP A 154 7.94 1.82 4.11
N THR A 155 7.95 2.47 2.94
CA THR A 155 8.99 2.30 1.93
C THR A 155 10.37 2.69 2.46
N SER A 156 10.48 3.78 3.26
CA SER A 156 11.73 4.19 3.90
C SER A 156 12.23 3.15 4.90
N ALA A 157 11.34 2.60 5.73
CA ALA A 157 11.69 1.58 6.71
C ALA A 157 12.22 0.30 6.05
N VAL A 158 11.52 -0.19 5.03
CA VAL A 158 11.93 -1.37 4.28
C VAL A 158 13.25 -1.13 3.54
N ALA A 159 13.46 0.07 2.97
CA ALA A 159 14.73 0.41 2.32
C ALA A 159 15.90 0.41 3.30
N ILE A 160 15.72 0.95 4.52
CA ILE A 160 16.73 0.89 5.58
C ILE A 160 17.00 -0.56 5.99
N ALA A 161 15.93 -1.36 6.22
CA ALA A 161 16.07 -2.75 6.61
C ALA A 161 16.83 -3.56 5.55
N ALA A 162 16.54 -3.34 4.27
CA ALA A 162 17.24 -3.98 3.15
C ALA A 162 18.72 -3.57 3.08
N ALA A 163 19.00 -2.27 3.18
CA ALA A 163 20.36 -1.74 3.01
C ALA A 163 21.31 -2.09 4.19
N LEU A 164 20.75 -2.20 5.40
CA LEU A 164 21.48 -2.58 6.60
C LEU A 164 21.43 -4.09 6.91
N HIS A 165 20.75 -4.88 6.09
CA HIS A 165 20.51 -6.30 6.34
C HIS A 165 19.92 -6.57 7.74
N ALA A 166 18.88 -5.80 8.10
CA ALA A 166 18.25 -5.90 9.40
C ALA A 166 17.62 -7.29 9.61
N ASP A 167 17.69 -7.79 10.84
CA ASP A 167 17.11 -9.07 11.22
C ASP A 167 15.57 -9.05 11.20
N ARG A 168 14.97 -7.87 11.43
CA ARG A 168 13.51 -7.67 11.40
C ARG A 168 13.15 -6.26 10.94
N CYS A 169 12.03 -6.17 10.22
CA CYS A 169 11.39 -4.90 9.89
C CYS A 169 9.95 -4.92 10.42
N GLN A 170 9.70 -4.15 11.47
CA GLN A 170 8.43 -4.08 12.19
C GLN A 170 7.65 -2.84 11.76
N ILE A 171 6.44 -3.03 11.23
CA ILE A 171 5.54 -1.96 10.82
C ILE A 171 4.41 -1.85 11.85
N PHE A 172 4.50 -0.83 12.69
CA PHE A 172 3.48 -0.54 13.70
C PHE A 172 2.37 0.34 13.11
N THR A 173 1.14 -0.10 13.32
CA THR A 173 -0.09 0.53 12.85
C THR A 173 -1.13 0.58 13.99
N ASP A 174 -2.34 1.01 13.71
CA ASP A 174 -3.48 1.02 14.63
C ASP A 174 -4.24 -0.31 14.67
N VAL A 175 -3.91 -1.26 13.79
CA VAL A 175 -4.48 -2.62 13.77
C VAL A 175 -3.47 -3.66 14.26
N GLU A 176 -3.96 -4.82 14.73
CA GLU A 176 -3.13 -5.85 15.36
C GLU A 176 -2.41 -6.78 14.37
N GLY A 177 -2.61 -6.59 13.08
CA GLY A 177 -2.05 -7.41 12.01
C GLY A 177 -2.93 -7.41 10.77
N VAL A 178 -2.73 -8.39 9.90
CA VAL A 178 -3.54 -8.62 8.70
C VAL A 178 -4.66 -9.61 9.03
N TYR A 179 -5.89 -9.26 8.63
CA TYR A 179 -7.09 -10.07 8.89
C TYR A 179 -7.67 -10.63 7.60
N THR A 180 -8.46 -11.68 7.72
CA THR A 180 -9.17 -12.32 6.57
C THR A 180 -10.19 -11.41 5.88
N ALA A 181 -10.63 -10.34 6.54
CA ALA A 181 -11.37 -9.19 5.99
C ALA A 181 -11.25 -8.02 6.97
N ASP A 182 -11.77 -6.84 6.62
CA ASP A 182 -11.79 -5.68 7.53
C ASP A 182 -12.64 -5.98 8.79
N PRO A 183 -12.04 -6.08 9.99
CA PRO A 183 -12.76 -6.43 11.22
C PRO A 183 -13.78 -5.38 11.66
N ARG A 184 -13.71 -4.16 11.11
CA ARG A 184 -14.70 -3.09 11.36
C ARG A 184 -15.98 -3.30 10.56
N LYS A 185 -15.93 -4.11 9.51
CA LYS A 185 -17.03 -4.34 8.55
C LYS A 185 -17.59 -5.76 8.61
N VAL A 186 -16.74 -6.73 8.84
CA VAL A 186 -17.07 -8.16 8.82
C VAL A 186 -16.91 -8.75 10.22
N ARG A 187 -17.91 -9.50 10.66
CA ARG A 187 -17.84 -10.27 11.90
C ARG A 187 -17.03 -11.55 11.68
N ASN A 188 -16.51 -12.14 12.75
CA ASN A 188 -15.79 -13.43 12.71
C ASN A 188 -14.50 -13.43 11.87
N THR A 189 -13.92 -12.25 11.58
CA THR A 189 -12.62 -12.18 10.91
C THR A 189 -11.54 -12.81 11.78
N ARG A 190 -10.57 -13.46 11.12
CA ARG A 190 -9.43 -14.11 11.79
C ARG A 190 -8.17 -13.34 11.47
N LYS A 191 -7.35 -13.07 12.47
CA LYS A 191 -6.01 -12.53 12.26
C LYS A 191 -5.12 -13.62 11.66
N LEU A 192 -4.34 -13.29 10.65
CA LEU A 192 -3.36 -14.19 10.05
C LEU A 192 -2.05 -14.13 10.86
N ASP A 193 -1.50 -15.28 11.21
CA ASP A 193 -0.18 -15.33 11.83
C ASP A 193 0.91 -15.07 10.81
N GLU A 194 0.76 -15.61 9.60
CA GLU A 194 1.69 -15.49 8.48
C GLU A 194 0.95 -15.30 7.15
N ILE A 195 1.56 -14.55 6.24
CA ILE A 195 1.08 -14.35 4.87
C ILE A 195 2.27 -14.22 3.92
N THR A 196 2.13 -14.67 2.67
CA THR A 196 3.18 -14.48 1.67
C THR A 196 3.21 -13.06 1.13
N PHE A 197 4.37 -12.63 0.57
CA PHE A 197 4.45 -11.31 -0.07
C PHE A 197 3.44 -11.16 -1.20
N ASP A 198 3.21 -12.21 -2.00
CA ASP A 198 2.27 -12.14 -3.14
C ASP A 198 0.84 -11.98 -2.67
N GLU A 199 0.41 -12.75 -1.67
CA GLU A 199 -0.92 -12.59 -1.06
C GLU A 199 -1.09 -11.21 -0.41
N MET A 200 -0.05 -10.71 0.29
CA MET A 200 -0.08 -9.38 0.90
C MET A 200 -0.17 -8.26 -0.14
N LEU A 201 0.57 -8.37 -1.25
CA LEU A 201 0.49 -7.42 -2.37
C LEU A 201 -0.91 -7.36 -2.95
N GLU A 202 -1.56 -8.51 -3.14
CA GLU A 202 -2.93 -8.53 -3.64
C GLU A 202 -3.91 -7.92 -2.64
N LEU A 203 -3.83 -8.26 -1.35
CA LEU A 203 -4.70 -7.67 -0.32
C LEU A 203 -4.48 -6.15 -0.20
N ALA A 204 -3.23 -5.69 -0.24
CA ALA A 204 -2.91 -4.27 -0.17
C ALA A 204 -3.43 -3.50 -1.41
N SER A 205 -3.37 -4.11 -2.60
CA SER A 205 -3.93 -3.55 -3.84
C SER A 205 -5.46 -3.46 -3.83
N LEU A 206 -6.12 -4.27 -3.01
CA LEU A 206 -7.57 -4.40 -2.93
C LEU A 206 -8.18 -3.60 -1.77
N GLY A 207 -7.43 -2.66 -1.19
CA GLY A 207 -7.96 -1.75 -0.16
C GLY A 207 -7.81 -2.24 1.28
N ALA A 208 -7.12 -3.35 1.54
CA ALA A 208 -6.64 -3.67 2.88
C ALA A 208 -5.48 -2.71 3.22
N GLN A 209 -5.80 -1.52 3.73
CA GLN A 209 -4.86 -0.40 3.96
C GLN A 209 -3.88 -0.65 5.14
N VAL A 210 -3.43 -1.89 5.33
CA VAL A 210 -2.52 -2.25 6.42
C VAL A 210 -1.06 -1.97 6.04
N LEU A 211 -0.67 -2.29 4.80
CA LEU A 211 0.65 -2.02 4.25
C LEU A 211 0.52 -1.34 2.88
N ASN A 212 1.52 -0.54 2.52
CA ASN A 212 1.60 0.04 1.19
C ASN A 212 2.23 -0.94 0.19
N ASN A 213 1.64 -1.09 -1.02
CA ASN A 213 2.12 -2.01 -2.06
C ASN A 213 3.61 -1.85 -2.35
N ARG A 214 4.07 -0.62 -2.52
CA ARG A 214 5.47 -0.31 -2.84
C ARG A 214 6.44 -0.79 -1.75
N SER A 215 6.04 -0.74 -0.47
CA SER A 215 6.86 -1.26 0.63
C SER A 215 6.93 -2.78 0.60
N VAL A 216 5.82 -3.46 0.29
CA VAL A 216 5.77 -4.93 0.17
C VAL A 216 6.55 -5.42 -1.06
N GLU A 217 6.44 -4.73 -2.21
CA GLU A 217 7.27 -5.00 -3.41
C GLU A 217 8.76 -4.90 -3.10
N LEU A 218 9.15 -3.86 -2.36
CA LEU A 218 10.53 -3.65 -1.96
C LEU A 218 11.00 -4.75 -0.99
N ALA A 219 10.16 -5.11 -0.02
CA ALA A 219 10.42 -6.18 0.93
C ALA A 219 10.60 -7.53 0.23
N LYS A 220 9.71 -7.87 -0.71
CA LYS A 220 9.84 -9.06 -1.55
C LYS A 220 11.14 -9.05 -2.34
N LYS A 221 11.44 -7.94 -3.03
CA LYS A 221 12.64 -7.82 -3.87
C LYS A 221 13.95 -8.06 -3.11
N TYR A 222 14.03 -7.60 -1.86
CA TYR A 222 15.22 -7.71 -1.02
C TYR A 222 15.12 -8.79 0.05
N ASN A 223 14.05 -9.59 0.02
CA ASN A 223 13.75 -10.65 0.98
C ASN A 223 13.81 -10.16 2.46
N VAL A 224 13.18 -9.02 2.72
CA VAL A 224 13.06 -8.45 4.06
C VAL A 224 11.75 -8.93 4.69
N GLU A 225 11.81 -9.76 5.71
CA GLU A 225 10.62 -10.16 6.46
C GLU A 225 10.01 -8.94 7.16
N LEU A 226 8.68 -8.75 6.96
CA LEU A 226 7.93 -7.70 7.64
C LEU A 226 7.11 -8.31 8.77
N GLU A 227 7.00 -7.61 9.88
CA GLU A 227 6.11 -7.94 10.96
C GLU A 227 5.14 -6.77 11.19
N VAL A 228 3.84 -7.01 10.97
CA VAL A 228 2.79 -6.01 11.17
C VAL A 228 2.27 -6.11 12.59
N LEU A 229 2.38 -5.02 13.34
CA LEU A 229 2.11 -4.97 14.77
C LEU A 229 1.19 -3.79 15.13
N SER A 230 0.47 -3.90 16.23
CA SER A 230 -0.24 -2.77 16.80
C SER A 230 0.69 -1.92 17.67
N SER A 231 0.64 -0.60 17.48
CA SER A 231 1.27 0.34 18.41
C SER A 231 0.48 0.54 19.70
N LEU A 232 -0.75 -0.02 19.79
CA LEU A 232 -1.69 0.17 20.89
C LEU A 232 -1.81 -1.05 21.80
N ASN A 233 -1.86 -2.23 21.19
CA ASN A 233 -2.08 -3.49 21.84
C ASN A 233 -0.84 -4.39 21.64
N PRO A 234 -0.12 -4.79 22.70
CA PRO A 234 1.08 -5.61 22.60
C PRO A 234 0.71 -7.08 22.41
N VAL A 235 0.14 -7.42 21.25
CA VAL A 235 -0.19 -8.80 20.86
C VAL A 235 0.68 -9.22 19.69
N PRO A 236 0.93 -10.53 19.47
CA PRO A 236 1.63 -11.00 18.28
C PRO A 236 0.98 -10.49 17.01
N GLY A 237 1.77 -10.06 16.05
CA GLY A 237 1.31 -9.50 14.78
C GLY A 237 1.17 -10.53 13.67
N THR A 238 1.22 -10.06 12.44
CA THR A 238 1.28 -10.90 11.22
C THR A 238 2.66 -10.79 10.60
N VAL A 239 3.28 -11.93 10.29
CA VAL A 239 4.57 -11.99 9.58
C VAL A 239 4.33 -12.09 8.08
N VAL A 240 4.94 -11.19 7.30
CA VAL A 240 4.91 -11.20 5.83
C VAL A 240 6.27 -11.66 5.32
N LYS A 241 6.31 -12.77 4.59
CA LYS A 241 7.55 -13.41 4.12
C LYS A 241 7.34 -14.20 2.83
N GLU A 242 8.40 -14.75 2.23
CA GLU A 242 8.32 -15.48 0.96
C GLU A 242 7.56 -16.81 1.09
N VAL A 243 7.83 -17.59 2.14
CA VAL A 243 7.22 -18.89 2.37
C VAL A 243 6.66 -18.97 3.78
N THR A 244 5.38 -19.35 3.91
CA THR A 244 4.73 -19.59 5.20
C THR A 244 5.00 -21.02 5.67
N LYS A 245 4.91 -21.26 6.99
CA LYS A 245 5.10 -22.59 7.57
C LYS A 245 3.97 -23.56 7.22
N ASP A 246 2.84 -23.02 6.86
CA ASP A 246 1.61 -23.77 6.63
C ASP A 246 1.55 -24.21 5.15
N MET A 247 2.11 -25.40 4.86
CA MET A 247 2.24 -25.91 3.48
C MET A 247 0.89 -26.31 2.85
N GLU A 248 -0.10 -26.74 3.65
CA GLU A 248 -1.45 -27.12 3.20
C GLU A 248 -2.54 -26.34 3.96
N GLY A 249 -2.22 -25.13 4.42
CA GLY A 249 -3.07 -24.33 5.26
C GLY A 249 -4.27 -23.69 4.57
N MET A 250 -4.69 -22.58 5.13
CA MET A 250 -5.87 -21.85 4.69
C MET A 250 -5.75 -21.47 3.20
N LEU A 251 -6.60 -22.09 2.35
CA LEU A 251 -6.61 -21.92 0.89
C LEU A 251 -6.81 -20.46 0.47
N ILE A 252 -7.59 -19.73 1.27
CA ILE A 252 -7.92 -18.32 1.04
C ILE A 252 -7.44 -17.54 2.27
N LYS A 253 -6.68 -16.52 2.03
CA LYS A 253 -6.12 -15.65 3.08
C LYS A 253 -7.01 -14.45 3.38
N GLY A 254 -7.83 -14.03 2.41
CA GLY A 254 -8.71 -12.90 2.69
C GLY A 254 -9.70 -12.55 1.59
N VAL A 255 -10.66 -11.72 1.99
CA VAL A 255 -11.65 -11.06 1.14
C VAL A 255 -11.48 -9.56 1.29
N ALA A 256 -11.29 -8.87 0.19
CA ALA A 256 -11.11 -7.41 0.18
C ALA A 256 -11.98 -6.76 -0.89
N LYS A 257 -12.24 -5.47 -0.74
CA LYS A 257 -12.96 -4.66 -1.73
C LYS A 257 -12.16 -3.41 -2.08
N ASP A 258 -12.33 -2.99 -3.31
CA ASP A 258 -11.84 -1.70 -3.80
C ASP A 258 -13.03 -0.92 -4.36
N THR A 259 -13.25 0.28 -3.86
CA THR A 259 -14.33 1.18 -4.29
C THR A 259 -13.81 2.33 -5.16
N ASP A 260 -12.49 2.48 -5.30
CA ASP A 260 -11.86 3.42 -6.22
C ASP A 260 -11.63 2.76 -7.58
N VAL A 261 -12.71 2.34 -8.23
CA VAL A 261 -12.67 1.66 -9.51
C VAL A 261 -13.75 2.18 -10.45
N ALA A 262 -13.37 2.39 -11.70
CA ALA A 262 -14.28 2.65 -12.80
C ALA A 262 -14.08 1.61 -13.90
N VAL A 263 -15.17 1.21 -14.56
CA VAL A 263 -15.16 0.35 -15.74
C VAL A 263 -15.31 1.21 -16.97
N ILE A 264 -14.39 1.09 -17.91
CA ILE A 264 -14.47 1.72 -19.23
C ILE A 264 -14.71 0.63 -20.26
N THR A 265 -15.73 0.83 -21.10
CA THR A 265 -16.07 -0.08 -22.17
C THR A 265 -16.03 0.61 -23.51
N ILE A 266 -15.29 0.04 -24.45
CA ILE A 266 -15.19 0.47 -25.83
C ILE A 266 -15.90 -0.57 -26.69
N LEU A 267 -17.00 -0.18 -27.32
CA LEU A 267 -17.80 -1.08 -28.16
C LEU A 267 -17.35 -0.99 -29.63
N ASN A 268 -17.52 -2.11 -30.33
CA ASN A 268 -17.28 -2.21 -31.77
C ASN A 268 -15.85 -1.85 -32.20
N VAL A 269 -14.85 -2.19 -31.41
CA VAL A 269 -13.44 -2.04 -31.79
C VAL A 269 -13.14 -2.97 -32.97
N PRO A 270 -12.49 -2.53 -34.06
CA PRO A 270 -12.09 -3.41 -35.15
C PRO A 270 -11.25 -4.59 -34.64
N ASP A 271 -11.57 -5.80 -35.11
CA ASP A 271 -10.81 -7.00 -34.72
C ASP A 271 -9.56 -7.16 -35.60
N GLU A 272 -8.64 -6.22 -35.42
CA GLU A 272 -7.40 -6.12 -36.20
C GLU A 272 -6.17 -6.11 -35.24
N PRO A 273 -5.02 -6.63 -35.70
CA PRO A 273 -3.78 -6.51 -34.95
C PRO A 273 -3.43 -5.06 -34.62
N GLY A 274 -2.98 -4.80 -33.39
CA GLY A 274 -2.53 -3.49 -32.93
C GLY A 274 -3.59 -2.60 -32.29
N MET A 275 -4.89 -2.98 -32.30
CA MET A 275 -5.95 -2.14 -31.69
C MET A 275 -5.77 -2.01 -30.16
N SER A 276 -5.45 -3.10 -29.47
CA SER A 276 -5.14 -3.05 -28.03
C SER A 276 -3.91 -2.17 -27.75
N PHE A 277 -2.88 -2.25 -28.59
CA PHE A 277 -1.70 -1.36 -28.46
C PHE A 277 -2.08 0.12 -28.59
N LYS A 278 -2.96 0.46 -29.52
CA LYS A 278 -3.44 1.86 -29.69
C LYS A 278 -4.21 2.34 -28.45
N ILE A 279 -5.14 1.51 -27.94
CA ILE A 279 -5.94 1.85 -26.76
C ILE A 279 -5.03 2.08 -25.54
N PHE A 280 -4.26 1.07 -25.16
CA PHE A 280 -3.47 1.13 -23.94
C PHE A 280 -2.25 2.04 -24.06
N GLY A 281 -1.74 2.26 -25.28
CA GLY A 281 -0.71 3.25 -25.56
C GLY A 281 -1.17 4.70 -25.30
N LEU A 282 -2.42 5.04 -25.66
CA LEU A 282 -3.02 6.34 -25.35
C LEU A 282 -3.16 6.56 -23.82
N LEU A 283 -3.60 5.54 -23.10
CA LEU A 283 -3.74 5.59 -21.64
C LEU A 283 -2.37 5.73 -20.96
N ALA A 284 -1.39 4.96 -21.40
CA ALA A 284 -0.02 5.00 -20.86
C ALA A 284 0.62 6.39 -21.01
N GLN A 285 0.39 7.11 -22.13
CA GLN A 285 0.87 8.48 -22.33
C GLN A 285 0.31 9.47 -21.32
N LYS A 286 -0.82 9.14 -20.68
CA LYS A 286 -1.46 9.93 -19.61
C LYS A 286 -1.17 9.38 -18.22
N ASN A 287 -0.28 8.39 -18.12
CA ASN A 287 0.04 7.68 -16.88
C ASN A 287 -1.18 7.06 -16.19
N ILE A 288 -2.20 6.64 -16.97
CA ILE A 288 -3.37 5.95 -16.46
C ILE A 288 -3.03 4.48 -16.31
N ASN A 289 -3.19 3.97 -15.08
CA ASN A 289 -2.99 2.57 -14.77
C ASN A 289 -4.26 1.75 -15.05
N VAL A 290 -4.09 0.56 -15.63
CA VAL A 290 -5.17 -0.36 -15.95
C VAL A 290 -4.96 -1.66 -15.19
N ASP A 291 -5.99 -2.16 -14.49
CA ASP A 291 -5.90 -3.38 -13.67
C ASP A 291 -6.51 -4.59 -14.40
N ILE A 292 -7.82 -4.62 -14.64
CA ILE A 292 -8.51 -5.72 -15.33
C ILE A 292 -8.69 -5.33 -16.80
N ILE A 293 -8.40 -6.25 -17.71
CA ILE A 293 -8.70 -6.10 -19.15
C ILE A 293 -9.50 -7.30 -19.61
N LEU A 294 -10.69 -7.06 -20.14
CA LEU A 294 -11.54 -8.07 -20.79
C LEU A 294 -11.79 -7.71 -22.24
N GLN A 295 -11.70 -8.71 -23.10
CA GLN A 295 -11.98 -8.56 -24.52
C GLN A 295 -12.99 -9.64 -24.91
N SER A 296 -14.08 -9.23 -25.57
CA SER A 296 -15.05 -10.19 -26.09
C SER A 296 -14.48 -10.98 -27.28
N THR A 297 -15.06 -12.12 -27.55
CA THR A 297 -14.82 -12.83 -28.82
C THR A 297 -15.31 -11.97 -29.97
N GLY A 298 -14.47 -11.78 -30.98
CA GLY A 298 -14.82 -10.98 -32.17
C GLY A 298 -16.03 -11.53 -32.91
N ARG A 299 -16.95 -10.65 -33.31
CA ARG A 299 -18.10 -10.94 -34.18
C ARG A 299 -18.15 -9.90 -35.28
N ASP A 300 -18.40 -10.33 -36.51
CA ASP A 300 -18.52 -9.46 -37.69
C ASP A 300 -17.32 -8.49 -37.85
N GLY A 301 -16.09 -8.96 -37.54
CA GLY A 301 -14.86 -8.18 -37.61
C GLY A 301 -14.74 -7.08 -36.53
N LYS A 302 -15.53 -7.16 -35.45
CA LYS A 302 -15.51 -6.23 -34.31
C LYS A 302 -15.52 -6.97 -32.98
N LYS A 303 -15.01 -6.32 -31.96
CA LYS A 303 -14.98 -6.81 -30.56
C LYS A 303 -15.19 -5.67 -29.58
N ASP A 304 -15.61 -6.01 -28.36
CA ASP A 304 -15.69 -5.06 -27.27
C ASP A 304 -14.50 -5.25 -26.35
N ILE A 305 -13.97 -4.14 -25.86
CA ILE A 305 -12.88 -4.14 -24.88
C ILE A 305 -13.35 -3.35 -23.67
N SER A 306 -13.32 -4.02 -22.51
CA SER A 306 -13.61 -3.40 -21.22
C SER A 306 -12.37 -3.47 -20.34
N PHE A 307 -12.11 -2.42 -19.58
CA PHE A 307 -11.01 -2.41 -18.62
C PHE A 307 -11.37 -1.56 -17.39
N THR A 308 -10.62 -1.75 -16.31
CA THR A 308 -10.77 -0.97 -15.08
C THR A 308 -9.60 -0.03 -14.88
N CYS A 309 -9.89 1.15 -14.33
CA CYS A 309 -8.89 2.13 -13.84
C CYS A 309 -9.40 2.76 -12.53
N ALA A 310 -8.58 3.59 -11.88
CA ALA A 310 -9.02 4.39 -10.74
C ALA A 310 -10.14 5.35 -11.15
N GLU A 311 -11.13 5.55 -10.27
CA GLU A 311 -12.30 6.42 -10.55
C GLU A 311 -11.87 7.83 -10.94
N GLY A 312 -10.88 8.40 -10.23
CA GLY A 312 -10.37 9.73 -10.51
C GLY A 312 -9.68 9.88 -11.88
N GLU A 313 -9.30 8.77 -12.54
CA GLU A 313 -8.68 8.76 -13.86
C GLU A 313 -9.69 8.54 -15.00
N ALA A 314 -10.92 8.12 -14.68
CA ALA A 314 -11.93 7.67 -15.65
C ALA A 314 -12.32 8.73 -16.68
N GLU A 315 -12.50 9.99 -16.26
CA GLU A 315 -12.83 11.09 -17.17
C GLU A 315 -11.71 11.39 -18.17
N VAL A 316 -10.46 11.36 -17.69
CA VAL A 316 -9.28 11.60 -18.55
C VAL A 316 -9.15 10.45 -19.54
N ALA A 317 -9.30 9.21 -19.08
CA ALA A 317 -9.27 8.03 -19.94
C ALA A 317 -10.34 8.08 -21.03
N MET A 318 -11.59 8.38 -20.66
CA MET A 318 -12.71 8.53 -21.61
C MET A 318 -12.42 9.62 -22.66
N ARG A 319 -11.93 10.78 -22.22
CA ARG A 319 -11.64 11.91 -23.13
C ARG A 319 -10.57 11.52 -24.13
N VAL A 320 -9.44 10.98 -23.68
CA VAL A 320 -8.32 10.58 -24.54
C VAL A 320 -8.72 9.53 -25.57
N LEU A 321 -9.60 8.59 -25.19
CA LEU A 321 -10.11 7.58 -26.11
C LEU A 321 -11.09 8.16 -27.13
N LYS A 322 -12.03 9.03 -26.72
CA LYS A 322 -13.00 9.67 -27.61
C LYS A 322 -12.36 10.65 -28.59
N ASP A 323 -11.33 11.38 -28.16
CA ASP A 323 -10.60 12.32 -29.00
C ASP A 323 -9.77 11.61 -30.08
N SER A 324 -9.51 10.32 -29.91
CA SER A 324 -8.90 9.50 -30.94
C SER A 324 -9.94 9.18 -32.03
N ALA A 325 -9.60 9.38 -33.29
CA ALA A 325 -10.49 9.12 -34.43
C ALA A 325 -10.92 7.64 -34.58
N HIS A 326 -10.46 6.76 -33.69
CA HIS A 326 -10.66 5.33 -33.80
C HIS A 326 -11.75 4.76 -32.88
N PHE A 327 -12.18 5.50 -31.83
CA PHE A 327 -13.08 4.99 -30.80
C PHE A 327 -14.27 5.92 -30.55
N SER A 328 -15.40 5.66 -31.19
CA SER A 328 -16.61 6.51 -31.08
C SER A 328 -17.54 6.09 -29.94
N ASN A 329 -17.54 4.80 -29.58
CA ASN A 329 -18.46 4.22 -28.60
C ASN A 329 -17.73 3.87 -27.29
N VAL A 330 -17.42 4.89 -26.47
CA VAL A 330 -16.77 4.73 -25.17
C VAL A 330 -17.76 5.10 -24.08
N SER A 331 -18.01 4.17 -23.15
CA SER A 331 -18.83 4.37 -21.95
C SER A 331 -17.99 4.18 -20.69
N VAL A 332 -18.43 4.81 -19.61
CA VAL A 332 -17.81 4.74 -18.28
C VAL A 332 -18.88 4.41 -17.25
N ASP A 333 -18.60 3.44 -16.37
CA ASP A 333 -19.36 3.13 -15.18
C ASP A 333 -18.50 3.38 -13.94
N THR A 334 -18.87 4.39 -13.16
CA THR A 334 -18.23 4.74 -11.88
C THR A 334 -19.04 4.28 -10.67
N THR A 335 -20.15 3.57 -10.88
CA THR A 335 -21.03 3.06 -9.80
C THR A 335 -20.66 1.65 -9.38
N CYS A 336 -19.48 1.18 -9.73
CA CYS A 336 -19.03 -0.18 -9.46
C CYS A 336 -18.02 -0.25 -8.31
N ALA A 337 -17.84 -1.45 -7.80
CA ALA A 337 -16.77 -1.83 -6.87
C ALA A 337 -16.19 -3.18 -7.28
N LYS A 338 -14.93 -3.39 -6.97
CA LYS A 338 -14.22 -4.66 -7.14
C LYS A 338 -14.20 -5.39 -5.80
N VAL A 339 -14.70 -6.62 -5.75
CA VAL A 339 -14.60 -7.52 -4.60
C VAL A 339 -13.75 -8.70 -5.00
N SER A 340 -12.80 -9.07 -4.15
CA SER A 340 -11.82 -10.10 -4.50
C SER A 340 -11.54 -11.02 -3.33
N ILE A 341 -11.28 -12.29 -3.65
CA ILE A 341 -10.70 -13.27 -2.75
C ILE A 341 -9.23 -13.47 -3.12
N VAL A 342 -8.37 -13.65 -2.11
CA VAL A 342 -6.93 -13.82 -2.27
C VAL A 342 -6.47 -15.06 -1.52
N GLY A 343 -5.63 -15.87 -2.13
CA GLY A 343 -4.98 -17.01 -1.53
C GLY A 343 -4.30 -17.93 -2.55
N ALA A 344 -3.10 -18.38 -2.25
CA ALA A 344 -2.29 -19.23 -3.13
C ALA A 344 -2.90 -20.62 -3.40
N GLY A 345 -3.80 -21.11 -2.54
CA GLY A 345 -4.44 -22.42 -2.68
C GLY A 345 -5.47 -22.52 -3.80
N MET A 346 -5.82 -21.42 -4.46
CA MET A 346 -6.87 -21.43 -5.52
C MET A 346 -6.46 -22.18 -6.79
N GLN A 347 -5.17 -22.30 -7.09
CA GLN A 347 -4.66 -23.03 -8.26
C GLN A 347 -4.96 -24.53 -8.19
N SER A 348 -4.87 -25.12 -7.01
CA SER A 348 -4.98 -26.57 -6.79
C SER A 348 -6.37 -27.04 -6.36
N HIS A 349 -7.29 -26.12 -6.04
CA HIS A 349 -8.60 -26.44 -5.50
C HIS A 349 -9.73 -25.92 -6.40
N SER A 350 -10.38 -26.87 -7.09
CA SER A 350 -11.59 -26.59 -7.85
C SER A 350 -12.75 -26.18 -6.92
N GLY A 351 -13.58 -25.24 -7.35
CA GLY A 351 -14.80 -24.87 -6.64
C GLY A 351 -14.71 -23.60 -5.79
N VAL A 352 -13.53 -23.02 -5.57
CA VAL A 352 -13.40 -21.75 -4.85
C VAL A 352 -14.17 -20.61 -5.53
N ALA A 353 -14.04 -20.50 -6.86
CA ALA A 353 -14.81 -19.54 -7.65
C ALA A 353 -16.31 -19.76 -7.52
N SER A 354 -16.75 -21.04 -7.55
CA SER A 354 -18.17 -21.40 -7.41
C SER A 354 -18.74 -20.94 -6.08
N LYS A 355 -18.02 -21.12 -4.97
CA LYS A 355 -18.45 -20.66 -3.65
C LYS A 355 -18.56 -19.12 -3.58
N MET A 356 -17.61 -18.39 -4.16
CA MET A 356 -17.69 -16.94 -4.26
C MET A 356 -18.94 -16.50 -5.04
N PHE A 357 -19.22 -17.13 -6.19
CA PHE A 357 -20.38 -16.79 -7.01
C PHE A 357 -21.70 -17.21 -6.34
N GLU A 358 -21.71 -18.34 -5.62
CA GLU A 358 -22.83 -18.79 -4.81
C GLU A 358 -23.17 -17.79 -3.69
N ALA A 359 -22.15 -17.29 -2.97
CA ALA A 359 -22.32 -16.26 -1.95
C ALA A 359 -22.96 -14.97 -2.51
N LEU A 360 -22.49 -14.52 -3.68
CA LEU A 360 -23.06 -13.35 -4.36
C LEU A 360 -24.49 -13.60 -4.82
N SER A 361 -24.76 -14.77 -5.44
CA SER A 361 -26.08 -15.17 -5.92
C SER A 361 -27.11 -15.26 -4.80
N ASN A 362 -26.77 -15.92 -3.68
CA ASN A 362 -27.65 -16.08 -2.52
C ASN A 362 -28.02 -14.74 -1.87
N ASN A 363 -27.23 -13.71 -2.14
CA ASN A 363 -27.45 -12.34 -1.67
C ASN A 363 -28.05 -11.40 -2.73
N ASN A 364 -28.48 -11.92 -3.89
CA ASN A 364 -29.00 -11.15 -5.04
C ASN A 364 -28.02 -10.06 -5.52
N ILE A 365 -26.72 -10.35 -5.52
CA ILE A 365 -25.68 -9.43 -6.01
C ILE A 365 -25.28 -9.87 -7.41
N ASN A 366 -25.51 -9.00 -8.39
CA ASN A 366 -25.17 -9.28 -9.78
C ASN A 366 -23.68 -9.02 -10.06
N ILE A 367 -23.08 -9.86 -10.89
CA ILE A 367 -21.66 -9.76 -11.30
C ILE A 367 -21.62 -9.12 -12.70
N LYS A 368 -20.91 -7.99 -12.81
CA LYS A 368 -20.71 -7.28 -14.09
C LYS A 368 -19.51 -7.81 -14.86
N MET A 369 -18.42 -8.12 -14.16
CA MET A 369 -17.19 -8.65 -14.74
C MET A 369 -16.52 -9.62 -13.77
N ILE A 370 -15.77 -10.58 -14.31
CA ILE A 370 -14.98 -11.55 -13.55
C ILE A 370 -13.54 -11.50 -14.09
N SER A 371 -12.57 -11.52 -13.19
CA SER A 371 -11.16 -11.70 -13.53
C SER A 371 -10.53 -12.68 -12.56
N THR A 372 -9.65 -13.54 -13.06
CA THR A 372 -8.94 -14.54 -12.25
C THR A 372 -7.46 -14.48 -12.51
N SER A 373 -6.67 -14.68 -11.48
CA SER A 373 -5.24 -14.97 -11.55
C SER A 373 -4.92 -16.23 -10.75
N GLU A 374 -3.66 -16.55 -10.60
CA GLU A 374 -3.21 -17.72 -9.84
C GLU A 374 -3.60 -17.66 -8.35
N ILE A 375 -3.64 -16.46 -7.79
CA ILE A 375 -3.86 -16.23 -6.35
C ILE A 375 -5.02 -15.28 -6.04
N LYS A 376 -5.81 -14.90 -7.06
CA LYS A 376 -6.90 -13.92 -6.91
C LYS A 376 -8.07 -14.22 -7.83
N ILE A 377 -9.30 -14.10 -7.31
CA ILE A 377 -10.53 -14.02 -8.10
C ILE A 377 -11.21 -12.70 -7.76
N SER A 378 -11.53 -11.91 -8.77
CA SER A 378 -12.16 -10.59 -8.62
C SER A 378 -13.48 -10.54 -9.36
N CYS A 379 -14.50 -9.96 -8.72
CA CYS A 379 -15.79 -9.64 -9.32
C CYS A 379 -16.02 -8.14 -9.27
N ILE A 380 -16.43 -7.55 -10.39
CA ILE A 380 -16.97 -6.20 -10.43
C ILE A 380 -18.47 -6.30 -10.22
N ILE A 381 -18.96 -5.57 -9.23
CA ILE A 381 -20.36 -5.53 -8.79
C ILE A 381 -20.82 -4.07 -8.61
N ASP A 382 -22.08 -3.85 -8.28
CA ASP A 382 -22.55 -2.52 -7.90
C ASP A 382 -21.90 -2.07 -6.57
N ARG A 383 -21.46 -0.81 -6.50
CA ARG A 383 -20.77 -0.24 -5.32
C ARG A 383 -21.63 -0.31 -4.06
N ALA A 384 -22.95 -0.14 -4.20
CA ALA A 384 -23.89 -0.21 -3.08
C ALA A 384 -23.86 -1.57 -2.37
N ASP A 385 -23.53 -2.64 -3.08
CA ASP A 385 -23.51 -4.00 -2.55
C ASP A 385 -22.13 -4.42 -2.00
N ALA A 386 -21.10 -3.58 -2.10
CA ALA A 386 -19.72 -3.97 -1.82
C ALA A 386 -19.51 -4.50 -0.38
N ASP A 387 -20.05 -3.83 0.66
CA ASP A 387 -19.91 -4.28 2.05
C ASP A 387 -20.67 -5.60 2.29
N LYS A 388 -21.87 -5.73 1.73
CA LYS A 388 -22.67 -6.94 1.79
C LYS A 388 -21.99 -8.12 1.10
N ALA A 389 -21.37 -7.88 -0.06
CA ALA A 389 -20.65 -8.89 -0.81
C ALA A 389 -19.44 -9.41 -0.03
N VAL A 390 -18.63 -8.53 0.57
CA VAL A 390 -17.47 -8.94 1.37
C VAL A 390 -17.91 -9.83 2.54
N SER A 391 -18.96 -9.44 3.28
CA SER A 391 -19.47 -10.23 4.40
C SER A 391 -19.99 -11.59 3.94
N ALA A 392 -20.80 -11.63 2.89
CA ALA A 392 -21.37 -12.88 2.38
C ALA A 392 -20.31 -13.86 1.86
N ILE A 393 -19.31 -13.34 1.15
CA ILE A 393 -18.19 -14.15 0.66
C ILE A 393 -17.34 -14.66 1.83
N HIS A 394 -17.06 -13.79 2.82
CA HIS A 394 -16.29 -14.18 4.00
C HIS A 394 -17.00 -15.30 4.78
N ASP A 395 -18.28 -15.13 5.10
CA ASP A 395 -19.06 -16.16 5.80
C ASP A 395 -19.07 -17.50 5.03
N MET A 396 -19.20 -17.47 3.70
CA MET A 396 -19.20 -18.69 2.86
C MET A 396 -17.86 -19.41 2.83
N LEU A 397 -16.75 -18.70 3.01
CA LEU A 397 -15.40 -19.24 2.81
C LEU A 397 -14.68 -19.55 4.13
N PHE A 398 -15.06 -18.93 5.24
CA PHE A 398 -14.34 -19.02 6.52
C PHE A 398 -15.19 -19.61 7.67
N ASP A 399 -16.53 -19.77 7.50
CA ASP A 399 -17.40 -20.52 8.41
C ASP A 399 -17.49 -21.99 7.98
#